data_770861ff124039a9155d23bf9fa16e5c
#
_entry.id   770861ff124039a9155d23bf9fa16e5c
#
_cell.length_a   1.000
_cell.length_b   1.000
_cell.length_c   1.000
_cell.angle_alpha   90.00
_cell.angle_beta   90.00
_cell.angle_gamma   90.00
#
_symmetry.space_group_name_H-M   'P 1'
#
loop_
_entity.id
_entity.type
_entity.pdbx_description
1 polymer ?
#
loop_
_entity_poly.entity_id
_entity_poly.type
_entity_poly.pdbx_seq_one_letter_code
_entity_poly.pdbx_strand_id
1 'polypeptide(L)'
;ETLRQELVGELALECLLGNSTPLYARLYGQGLINSGFYYGYESYPGVAFLVAGGESKDPGAVRQAVWDEAARIGREGIDGGLWQRVKKGVYGGKVRSLNSFDTLCVGQAQAFFAGFRFLDFARLFDTITKAEAEDMIARWTVRERTALSVICPKEQ
;
A
#
# COMPACT_ATOMS: atom_id res chain seq x y z
N GLU A 1 -4.95 -17.90 3.58
CA GLU A 1 -5.68 -16.86 2.80
C GLU A 1 -5.28 -15.46 3.28
N THR A 2 -5.24 -15.21 4.58
CA THR A 2 -4.88 -13.91 5.16
C THR A 2 -3.50 -13.41 4.73
N LEU A 3 -2.44 -14.24 4.84
CA LEU A 3 -1.09 -13.83 4.44
C LEU A 3 -1.01 -13.44 2.96
N ARG A 4 -1.71 -14.18 2.07
CA ARG A 4 -1.75 -13.82 0.64
C ARG A 4 -2.40 -12.46 0.43
N GLN A 5 -3.50 -12.18 1.10
CA GLN A 5 -4.19 -10.89 1.02
C GLN A 5 -3.31 -9.74 1.53
N GLU A 6 -2.57 -9.94 2.61
CA GLU A 6 -1.62 -8.95 3.13
C GLU A 6 -0.52 -8.65 2.10
N LEU A 7 0.08 -9.69 1.52
CA LEU A 7 1.13 -9.53 0.51
C LEU A 7 0.61 -8.85 -0.78
N VAL A 8 -0.58 -9.23 -1.24
CA VAL A 8 -1.22 -8.58 -2.40
C VAL A 8 -1.54 -7.12 -2.07
N GLY A 9 -2.03 -6.86 -0.85
CA GLY A 9 -2.33 -5.52 -0.37
C GLY A 9 -1.13 -4.60 -0.35
N GLU A 10 -0.03 -5.08 0.20
CA GLU A 10 1.23 -4.34 0.23
C GLU A 10 1.74 -4.02 -1.19
N LEU A 11 1.73 -5.01 -2.09
CA LEU A 11 2.13 -4.81 -3.48
C LEU A 11 1.21 -3.84 -4.24
N ALA A 12 -0.10 -3.95 -4.03
CA ALA A 12 -1.08 -3.07 -4.63
C ALA A 12 -0.86 -1.61 -4.19
N LEU A 13 -0.61 -1.42 -2.90
CA LEU A 13 -0.35 -0.12 -2.31
C LEU A 13 0.95 0.51 -2.84
N GLU A 14 2.02 -0.26 -2.88
CA GLU A 14 3.30 0.18 -3.44
C GLU A 14 3.19 0.53 -4.93
N CYS A 15 2.34 -0.16 -5.69
CA CYS A 15 2.08 0.18 -7.09
C CYS A 15 1.21 1.43 -7.25
N LEU A 16 0.36 1.77 -6.27
CA LEU A 16 -0.52 2.93 -6.32
C LEU A 16 0.16 4.18 -5.73
N LEU A 17 0.74 4.08 -4.54
CA LEU A 17 1.21 5.19 -3.71
C LEU A 17 2.71 5.19 -3.46
N GLY A 18 3.43 4.14 -3.84
CA GLY A 18 4.85 3.98 -3.57
C GLY A 18 5.71 5.11 -4.12
N ASN A 19 6.82 5.40 -3.46
CA ASN A 19 7.73 6.50 -3.80
C ASN A 19 8.29 6.44 -5.23
N SER A 20 8.25 5.27 -5.86
CA SER A 20 8.70 5.06 -7.24
C SER A 20 7.58 5.22 -8.29
N THR A 21 6.37 5.60 -7.88
CA THR A 21 5.23 5.77 -8.77
C THR A 21 5.18 7.16 -9.39
N PRO A 22 4.64 7.28 -10.61
CA PRO A 22 4.39 8.60 -11.22
C PRO A 22 3.44 9.47 -10.40
N LEU A 23 2.47 8.87 -9.70
CA LEU A 23 1.55 9.58 -8.82
C LEU A 23 2.31 10.28 -7.69
N TYR A 24 3.15 9.54 -6.96
CA TYR A 24 3.95 10.11 -5.87
C TYR A 24 4.84 11.25 -6.37
N ALA A 25 5.58 11.03 -7.45
CA ALA A 25 6.46 12.04 -8.03
C ALA A 25 5.71 13.33 -8.41
N ARG A 26 4.51 13.19 -8.98
CA ARG A 26 3.65 14.32 -9.35
C ARG A 26 3.15 15.08 -8.10
N LEU A 27 2.60 14.39 -7.12
CA LEU A 27 2.10 15.01 -5.90
C LEU A 27 3.20 15.71 -5.11
N TYR A 28 4.36 15.07 -5.01
CA TYR A 28 5.54 15.64 -4.35
C TYR A 28 6.06 16.87 -5.09
N GLY A 29 6.20 16.79 -6.41
CA GLY A 29 6.64 17.90 -7.26
C GLY A 29 5.69 19.11 -7.24
N GLN A 30 4.40 18.89 -7.03
CA GLN A 30 3.39 19.95 -6.85
C GLN A 30 3.32 20.49 -5.42
N GLY A 31 4.07 19.92 -4.49
CA GLY A 31 4.03 20.29 -3.07
C GLY A 31 2.69 19.96 -2.40
N LEU A 32 1.93 19.02 -2.95
CA LEU A 32 0.69 18.51 -2.36
C LEU A 32 0.94 17.49 -1.26
N ILE A 33 2.09 16.82 -1.29
CA ILE A 33 2.59 15.95 -0.23
C ILE A 33 4.06 16.30 0.05
N ASN A 34 4.55 15.87 1.20
CA ASN A 34 5.95 15.98 1.59
C ASN A 34 6.55 14.61 1.94
N SER A 35 7.77 14.58 2.43
CA SER A 35 8.46 13.35 2.84
C SER A 35 7.81 12.63 4.03
N GLY A 36 6.89 13.27 4.72
CA GLY A 36 6.09 12.68 5.80
C GLY A 36 4.83 11.95 5.31
N PHE A 37 4.56 11.95 3.99
CA PHE A 37 3.45 11.18 3.44
C PHE A 37 3.67 9.70 3.66
N TYR A 38 2.68 9.05 4.26
CA TYR A 38 2.71 7.62 4.57
C TYR A 38 1.49 6.91 4.00
N TYR A 39 1.60 5.62 3.84
CA TYR A 39 0.51 4.73 3.44
C TYR A 39 0.73 3.35 4.06
N GLY A 40 -0.34 2.62 4.27
CA GLY A 40 -0.29 1.28 4.85
C GLY A 40 -1.54 0.47 4.51
N TYR A 41 -1.37 -0.84 4.53
CA TYR A 41 -2.45 -1.80 4.51
C TYR A 41 -2.62 -2.37 5.90
N GLU A 42 -3.81 -2.19 6.45
CA GLU A 42 -4.18 -2.67 7.76
C GLU A 42 -5.15 -3.84 7.61
N SER A 43 -4.83 -4.95 8.27
CA SER A 43 -5.64 -6.16 8.25
C SER A 43 -5.85 -6.70 9.65
N TYR A 44 -7.11 -6.83 10.01
CA TYR A 44 -7.55 -7.38 11.30
C TYR A 44 -8.62 -8.45 11.05
N PRO A 45 -8.94 -9.31 12.02
CA PRO A 45 -10.04 -10.27 11.88
C PRO A 45 -11.35 -9.60 11.48
N GLY A 46 -11.83 -9.88 10.27
CA GLY A 46 -13.10 -9.36 9.75
C GLY A 46 -13.06 -7.99 9.10
N VAL A 47 -11.91 -7.28 9.10
CA VAL A 47 -11.79 -5.97 8.46
C VAL A 47 -10.40 -5.76 7.86
N ALA A 48 -10.35 -5.15 6.68
CA ALA A 48 -9.11 -4.71 6.07
C ALA A 48 -9.34 -3.38 5.34
N PHE A 49 -8.37 -2.47 5.42
CA PHE A 49 -8.46 -1.15 4.79
C PHE A 49 -7.09 -0.60 4.42
N LEU A 50 -7.10 0.33 3.49
CA LEU A 50 -5.98 1.20 3.18
C LEU A 50 -6.01 2.43 4.06
N VAL A 51 -4.85 2.84 4.52
CA VAL A 51 -4.64 4.17 5.08
C VAL A 51 -3.58 4.90 4.27
N ALA A 52 -3.79 6.17 4.01
CA ALA A 52 -2.78 7.07 3.50
C ALA A 52 -2.94 8.42 4.18
N GLY A 53 -1.87 9.06 4.55
CA GLY A 53 -1.93 10.31 5.28
C GLY A 53 -0.61 11.09 5.24
N GLY A 54 -0.68 12.30 5.77
CA GLY A 54 0.44 13.23 5.80
C GLY A 54 -0.06 14.68 5.81
N GLU A 55 0.87 15.60 5.74
CA GLU A 55 0.55 17.02 5.62
C GLU A 55 0.30 17.38 4.16
N SER A 56 -0.73 18.17 3.91
CA SER A 56 -1.06 18.66 2.58
C SER A 56 -1.68 20.04 2.62
N LYS A 57 -1.40 20.85 1.60
CA LYS A 57 -2.07 22.13 1.37
C LYS A 57 -3.47 21.96 0.82
N ASP A 58 -3.74 20.85 0.13
CA ASP A 58 -5.02 20.49 -0.44
C ASP A 58 -5.25 18.99 -0.37
N PRO A 59 -5.75 18.48 0.78
CA PRO A 59 -6.04 17.06 0.96
C PRO A 59 -7.11 16.52 -0.02
N GLY A 60 -8.02 17.41 -0.49
CA GLY A 60 -9.03 17.07 -1.48
C GLY A 60 -8.40 16.71 -2.83
N ALA A 61 -7.44 17.52 -3.28
CA ALA A 61 -6.70 17.28 -4.51
C ALA A 61 -5.86 15.98 -4.43
N VAL A 62 -5.25 15.70 -3.29
CA VAL A 62 -4.50 14.43 -3.07
C VAL A 62 -5.45 13.24 -3.21
N ARG A 63 -6.60 13.27 -2.51
CA ARG A 63 -7.61 12.20 -2.62
C ARG A 63 -8.09 12.01 -4.06
N GLN A 64 -8.40 13.11 -4.76
CA GLN A 64 -8.84 13.03 -6.16
C GLN A 64 -7.76 12.41 -7.05
N ALA A 65 -6.50 12.78 -6.88
CA ALA A 65 -5.40 12.23 -7.66
C ALA A 65 -5.20 10.72 -7.42
N VAL A 66 -5.46 10.23 -6.21
CA VAL A 66 -5.45 8.79 -5.91
C VAL A 66 -6.57 8.07 -6.65
N TRP A 67 -7.79 8.62 -6.67
CA TRP A 67 -8.90 8.04 -7.43
C TRP A 67 -8.64 8.03 -8.93
N ASP A 68 -8.07 9.10 -9.47
CA ASP A 68 -7.76 9.21 -10.90
C ASP A 68 -6.70 8.18 -11.32
N GLU A 69 -5.69 8.00 -10.48
CA GLU A 69 -4.64 6.98 -10.72
C GLU A 69 -5.20 5.56 -10.62
N ALA A 70 -6.03 5.28 -9.62
CA ALA A 70 -6.70 3.99 -9.51
C ALA A 70 -7.61 3.70 -10.73
N ALA A 71 -8.35 4.70 -11.20
CA ALA A 71 -9.14 4.61 -12.41
C ALA A 71 -8.28 4.39 -13.66
N ARG A 72 -7.10 5.03 -13.74
CA ARG A 72 -6.12 4.78 -14.81
C ARG A 72 -5.63 3.34 -14.77
N ILE A 73 -5.22 2.86 -13.59
CA ILE A 73 -4.79 1.46 -13.41
C ILE A 73 -5.89 0.49 -13.81
N GLY A 74 -7.15 0.78 -13.49
CA GLY A 74 -8.29 -0.05 -13.89
C GLY A 74 -8.50 -0.14 -15.41
N ARG A 75 -8.09 0.89 -16.18
CA ARG A 75 -8.21 0.90 -17.65
C ARG A 75 -6.98 0.35 -18.36
N GLU A 76 -5.80 0.67 -17.88
CA GLU A 76 -4.52 0.46 -18.56
C GLU A 76 -3.67 -0.64 -17.92
N GLY A 77 -4.02 -1.03 -16.70
CA GLY A 77 -3.23 -1.90 -15.86
C GLY A 77 -2.04 -1.19 -15.19
N ILE A 78 -1.38 -1.91 -14.30
CA ILE A 78 -0.11 -1.49 -13.72
C ILE A 78 1.00 -1.65 -14.78
N ASP A 79 1.87 -0.65 -14.91
CA ASP A 79 3.05 -0.75 -15.78
C ASP A 79 3.91 -1.96 -15.40
N GLY A 80 4.31 -2.74 -16.40
CA GLY A 80 5.07 -3.98 -16.18
C GLY A 80 6.45 -3.75 -15.55
N GLY A 81 7.11 -2.65 -15.90
CA GLY A 81 8.39 -2.26 -15.30
C GLY A 81 8.23 -1.82 -13.85
N LEU A 82 7.18 -1.06 -13.54
CA LEU A 82 6.84 -0.68 -12.18
C LEU A 82 6.55 -1.92 -11.33
N TRP A 83 5.70 -2.82 -11.83
CA TRP A 83 5.37 -4.08 -11.15
C TRP A 83 6.61 -4.87 -10.74
N GLN A 84 7.54 -5.07 -11.69
CA GLN A 84 8.76 -5.81 -11.42
C GLN A 84 9.67 -5.14 -10.39
N ARG A 85 9.79 -3.81 -10.44
CA ARG A 85 10.58 -3.05 -9.45
C ARG A 85 9.96 -3.13 -8.07
N VAL A 86 8.65 -2.89 -7.97
CA VAL A 86 7.90 -2.96 -6.71
C VAL A 86 8.01 -4.37 -6.11
N LYS A 87 7.75 -5.40 -6.90
CA LYS A 87 7.81 -6.79 -6.43
C LYS A 87 9.20 -7.13 -5.86
N LYS A 88 10.27 -6.74 -6.55
CA LYS A 88 11.65 -6.94 -6.06
C LYS A 88 11.95 -6.11 -4.81
N GLY A 89 11.49 -4.86 -4.77
CA GLY A 89 11.70 -3.95 -3.64
C GLY A 89 11.05 -4.45 -2.35
N VAL A 90 9.77 -4.81 -2.44
CA VAL A 90 9.01 -5.34 -1.29
C VAL A 90 9.61 -6.66 -0.81
N TYR A 91 9.92 -7.60 -1.70
CA TYR A 91 10.57 -8.85 -1.33
C TYR A 91 11.91 -8.62 -0.63
N GLY A 92 12.76 -7.78 -1.21
CA GLY A 92 14.05 -7.41 -0.63
C GLY A 92 13.92 -6.73 0.74
N GLY A 93 12.89 -5.90 0.94
CA GLY A 93 12.55 -5.31 2.23
C GLY A 93 12.21 -6.38 3.27
N LYS A 94 11.34 -7.33 2.91
CA LYS A 94 10.97 -8.46 3.80
C LYS A 94 12.16 -9.33 4.15
N VAL A 95 13.01 -9.67 3.20
CA VAL A 95 14.24 -10.45 3.48
C VAL A 95 15.17 -9.67 4.40
N ARG A 96 15.33 -8.37 4.18
CA ARG A 96 16.16 -7.51 5.05
C ARG A 96 15.61 -7.43 6.48
N SER A 97 14.29 -7.41 6.64
CA SER A 97 13.64 -7.35 7.96
C SER A 97 13.92 -8.57 8.82
N LEU A 98 14.28 -9.71 8.22
CA LEU A 98 14.69 -10.92 8.96
C LEU A 98 16.00 -10.73 9.76
N ASN A 99 16.78 -9.70 9.47
CA ASN A 99 17.97 -9.35 10.25
C ASN A 99 17.65 -8.63 11.58
N SER A 100 16.41 -8.17 11.76
CA SER A 100 15.95 -7.55 12.99
C SER A 100 15.30 -8.60 13.89
N PHE A 101 15.91 -8.88 15.03
CA PHE A 101 15.39 -9.86 15.99
C PHE A 101 13.99 -9.46 16.50
N ASP A 102 13.78 -8.18 16.80
CA ASP A 102 12.49 -7.66 17.26
C ASP A 102 11.41 -7.84 16.17
N THR A 103 11.71 -7.48 14.93
CA THR A 103 10.79 -7.65 13.80
C THR A 103 10.44 -9.12 13.57
N LEU A 104 11.44 -9.99 13.71
CA LEU A 104 11.23 -11.44 13.57
C LEU A 104 10.34 -11.99 14.69
N CYS A 105 10.60 -11.63 15.95
CA CYS A 105 9.80 -12.09 17.09
C CYS A 105 8.36 -11.59 17.00
N VAL A 106 8.15 -10.30 16.73
CA VAL A 106 6.82 -9.71 16.60
C VAL A 106 6.08 -10.30 15.40
N GLY A 107 6.75 -10.43 14.24
CA GLY A 107 6.16 -11.02 13.04
C GLY A 107 5.76 -12.48 13.24
N GLN A 108 6.57 -13.28 13.93
CA GLN A 108 6.24 -14.66 14.28
C GLN A 108 5.01 -14.73 15.21
N ALA A 109 4.95 -13.89 16.23
CA ALA A 109 3.81 -13.85 17.15
C ALA A 109 2.52 -13.45 16.42
N GLN A 110 2.55 -12.38 15.61
CA GLN A 110 1.41 -11.94 14.83
C GLN A 110 0.92 -13.01 13.86
N ALA A 111 1.85 -13.65 13.14
CA ALA A 111 1.52 -14.72 12.21
C ALA A 111 0.88 -15.92 12.93
N PHE A 112 1.39 -16.30 14.11
CA PHE A 112 0.83 -17.36 14.92
C PHE A 112 -0.62 -17.09 15.32
N PHE A 113 -0.91 -15.88 15.83
CA PHE A 113 -2.27 -15.49 16.20
C PHE A 113 -3.19 -15.33 14.98
N ALA A 114 -2.65 -14.97 13.83
CA ALA A 114 -3.40 -14.91 12.57
C ALA A 114 -3.57 -16.27 11.87
N GLY A 115 -2.99 -17.35 12.42
CA GLY A 115 -3.16 -18.71 11.92
C GLY A 115 -2.30 -19.08 10.70
N PHE A 116 -1.19 -18.39 10.47
CA PHE A 116 -0.25 -18.72 9.40
C PHE A 116 1.22 -18.73 9.89
N ARG A 117 2.13 -19.17 9.03
CA ARG A 117 3.56 -19.19 9.36
C ARG A 117 4.24 -17.99 8.72
N PHE A 118 4.93 -17.20 9.53
CA PHE A 118 5.60 -15.97 9.09
C PHE A 118 6.47 -16.14 7.83
N LEU A 119 7.28 -17.21 7.78
CA LEU A 119 8.19 -17.45 6.67
C LEU A 119 7.52 -17.98 5.38
N ASP A 120 6.24 -18.32 5.43
CA ASP A 120 5.51 -18.74 4.23
C ASP A 120 5.37 -17.63 3.18
N PHE A 121 5.66 -16.36 3.56
CA PHE A 121 5.68 -15.25 2.62
C PHE A 121 6.61 -15.53 1.43
N ALA A 122 7.77 -16.13 1.66
CA ALA A 122 8.76 -16.39 0.60
C ALA A 122 8.20 -17.29 -0.52
N ARG A 123 7.42 -18.31 -0.13
CA ARG A 123 6.78 -19.22 -1.10
C ARG A 123 5.59 -18.60 -1.81
N LEU A 124 4.79 -17.82 -1.09
CA LEU A 124 3.60 -17.20 -1.65
C LEU A 124 3.93 -16.04 -2.58
N PHE A 125 4.97 -15.28 -2.25
CA PHE A 125 5.29 -14.03 -2.93
C PHE A 125 5.50 -14.20 -4.45
N ASP A 126 6.19 -15.26 -4.86
CA ASP A 126 6.43 -15.52 -6.28
C ASP A 126 5.14 -15.84 -7.06
N THR A 127 4.15 -16.39 -6.38
CA THR A 127 2.86 -16.76 -6.99
C THR A 127 1.88 -15.60 -7.14
N ILE A 128 2.18 -14.43 -6.54
CA ILE A 128 1.30 -13.26 -6.63
C ILE A 128 1.42 -12.62 -8.01
N THR A 129 0.27 -12.42 -8.61
CA THR A 129 0.14 -11.85 -9.95
C THR A 129 -0.18 -10.36 -9.92
N LYS A 130 0.13 -9.69 -11.02
CA LYS A 130 -0.22 -8.28 -11.23
C LYS A 130 -1.73 -8.06 -11.20
N ALA A 131 -2.50 -8.97 -11.78
CA ALA A 131 -3.96 -8.90 -11.81
C ALA A 131 -4.58 -8.89 -10.40
N GLU A 132 -4.04 -9.65 -9.45
CA GLU A 132 -4.52 -9.63 -8.07
C GLU A 132 -4.32 -8.25 -7.41
N ALA A 133 -3.21 -7.58 -7.70
CA ALA A 133 -2.96 -6.22 -7.19
C ALA A 133 -3.89 -5.20 -7.87
N GLU A 134 -4.13 -5.31 -9.17
CA GLU A 134 -5.08 -4.48 -9.93
C GLU A 134 -6.51 -4.62 -9.40
N ASP A 135 -6.97 -5.85 -9.17
CA ASP A 135 -8.28 -6.14 -8.59
C ASP A 135 -8.43 -5.55 -7.17
N MET A 136 -7.36 -5.61 -6.40
CA MET A 136 -7.37 -5.07 -5.05
C MET A 136 -7.46 -3.54 -5.05
N ILE A 137 -6.71 -2.86 -5.90
CA ILE A 137 -6.80 -1.40 -6.09
C ILE A 137 -8.23 -1.03 -6.49
N ALA A 138 -8.82 -1.71 -7.46
CA ALA A 138 -10.17 -1.44 -7.93
C ALA A 138 -11.23 -1.58 -6.82
N ARG A 139 -11.09 -2.55 -5.94
CA ARG A 139 -12.01 -2.78 -4.81
C ARG A 139 -11.89 -1.73 -3.71
N TRP A 140 -10.70 -1.18 -3.48
CA TRP A 140 -10.47 -0.25 -2.36
C TRP A 140 -10.72 1.20 -2.71
N THR A 141 -10.55 1.57 -3.97
CA THR A 141 -10.67 2.95 -4.41
C THR A 141 -12.08 3.33 -4.85
N VAL A 142 -13.08 2.55 -4.45
CA VAL A 142 -14.49 2.88 -4.62
C VAL A 142 -14.84 4.09 -3.75
N ARG A 143 -15.40 5.15 -4.37
CA ARG A 143 -15.66 6.44 -3.71
C ARG A 143 -16.52 6.31 -2.45
N GLU A 144 -17.54 5.47 -2.51
CA GLU A 144 -18.49 5.23 -1.43
C GLU A 144 -17.87 4.51 -0.22
N ARG A 145 -16.68 3.95 -0.38
CA ARG A 145 -15.92 3.26 0.67
C ARG A 145 -14.70 4.05 1.14
N THR A 146 -14.57 5.30 0.68
CA THR A 146 -13.42 6.15 1.00
C THR A 146 -13.86 7.29 1.91
N ALA A 147 -13.17 7.47 3.03
CA ALA A 147 -13.34 8.62 3.92
C ALA A 147 -12.09 9.51 3.88
N LEU A 148 -12.27 10.81 4.04
CA LEU A 148 -11.20 11.78 4.23
C LEU A 148 -11.40 12.47 5.57
N SER A 149 -10.39 12.36 6.44
CA SER A 149 -10.32 13.11 7.69
C SER A 149 -9.27 14.22 7.55
N VAL A 150 -9.63 15.44 7.89
CA VAL A 150 -8.73 16.61 7.81
C VAL A 150 -8.70 17.30 9.16
N ILE A 151 -7.50 17.52 9.66
CA ILE A 151 -7.27 18.34 10.87
C ILE A 151 -6.68 19.68 10.40
N CYS A 152 -7.46 20.73 10.55
CA CYS A 152 -7.02 22.08 10.23
C CYS A 152 -6.30 22.74 11.43
N PRO A 153 -5.29 23.57 11.17
CA PRO A 153 -4.73 24.42 12.23
C PRO A 153 -5.84 25.31 12.84
N LYS A 154 -5.73 25.54 14.14
CA LYS A 154 -6.62 26.49 14.80
C LYS A 154 -6.29 27.90 14.30
N GLU A 155 -7.27 28.63 13.78
CA GLU A 155 -7.10 30.05 13.46
C GLU A 155 -6.73 30.79 14.75
N GLN A 156 -5.61 31.54 14.71
CA GLN A 156 -5.16 32.40 15.82
C GLN A 156 -5.89 33.74 15.78
#